data_9be093fc40edeef8f5f006bf1ab7895a
#
_entry.id   9be093fc40edeef8f5f006bf1ab7895a
#
_cell.length_a   1.000
_cell.length_b   1.000
_cell.length_c   1.000
_cell.angle_alpha   90.00
_cell.angle_beta   90.00
_cell.angle_gamma   90.00
#
_symmetry.space_group_name_H-M   'P 1'
#
loop_
_entity.id
_entity.type
_entity.pdbx_description
1 polymer ?
#
loop_
_entity_poly.entity_id
_entity_poly.type
_entity_poly.pdbx_seq_one_letter_code
_entity_poly.pdbx_strand_id
1 'polypeptide(L)'
;RNGLALAQRAKAFDMNLIAYDPYADKAKADALGIQLVDLMTLMSSSDYVSILARVTPETVGMIGTKELNAMKQDACLINTARAALVDTNALLAILKQGKIRAAFEVWDQEPISGDNPFLDLDPLRVLLLPHFAGCSVERITFHSKAAADNIINFLNGIDNGHIFDKNVFDVPAFETHGGILWNS
;
A
#
# COMPACT_ATOMS: atom_id res chain seq x y z
N ARG A 1 -8.87 1.01 -4.42
CA ARG A 1 -9.68 -0.21 -4.16
C ARG A 1 -9.40 -0.75 -2.75
N ASN A 2 -8.14 -1.04 -2.39
CA ASN A 2 -7.80 -1.62 -1.07
C ASN A 2 -8.12 -0.67 0.08
N GLY A 3 -7.84 0.63 -0.07
CA GLY A 3 -8.15 1.64 0.94
C GLY A 3 -9.63 1.71 1.30
N LEU A 4 -10.52 1.72 0.30
CA LEU A 4 -11.97 1.70 0.54
C LEU A 4 -12.42 0.40 1.23
N ALA A 5 -11.84 -0.74 0.83
CA ALA A 5 -12.17 -2.03 1.45
C ALA A 5 -11.68 -2.11 2.91
N LEU A 6 -10.53 -1.52 3.23
CA LEU A 6 -10.06 -1.38 4.61
C LEU A 6 -10.95 -0.43 5.41
N ALA A 7 -11.28 0.73 4.83
CA ALA A 7 -12.13 1.73 5.49
C ALA A 7 -13.51 1.19 5.86
N GLN A 8 -14.16 0.43 4.98
CA GLN A 8 -15.43 -0.23 5.27
C GLN A 8 -15.34 -1.16 6.49
N ARG A 9 -14.24 -1.88 6.63
CA ARG A 9 -14.00 -2.78 7.77
C ARG A 9 -13.67 -2.03 9.04
N ALA A 10 -12.80 -1.02 8.95
CA ALA A 10 -12.43 -0.20 10.09
C ALA A 10 -13.63 0.58 10.66
N LYS A 11 -14.53 1.05 9.77
CA LYS A 11 -15.79 1.68 10.21
C LYS A 11 -16.66 0.76 11.06
N ALA A 12 -16.65 -0.54 10.80
CA ALA A 12 -17.41 -1.52 11.59
C ALA A 12 -16.84 -1.71 13.01
N PHE A 13 -15.64 -1.19 13.28
CA PHE A 13 -15.04 -1.12 14.62
C PHE A 13 -15.13 0.29 15.23
N ASP A 14 -16.03 1.14 14.71
CA ASP A 14 -16.25 2.52 15.16
C ASP A 14 -14.99 3.40 15.13
N MET A 15 -14.04 3.10 14.23
CA MET A 15 -12.83 3.90 14.07
C MET A 15 -13.13 5.22 13.34
N ASN A 16 -12.50 6.30 13.80
CA ASN A 16 -12.47 7.56 13.05
C ASN A 16 -11.53 7.43 11.85
N LEU A 17 -12.04 7.71 10.65
CA LEU A 17 -11.31 7.49 9.41
C LEU A 17 -10.87 8.81 8.80
N ILE A 18 -9.56 8.96 8.63
CA ILE A 18 -8.96 10.02 7.85
C ILE A 18 -8.09 9.42 6.74
N ALA A 19 -7.94 10.10 5.62
CA ALA A 19 -7.11 9.61 4.52
C ALA A 19 -6.37 10.75 3.81
N TYR A 20 -5.18 10.45 3.33
CA TYR A 20 -4.44 11.24 2.37
C TYR A 20 -4.41 10.48 1.03
N ASP A 21 -5.03 11.04 0.02
CA ASP A 21 -4.99 10.57 -1.36
C ASP A 21 -5.28 11.75 -2.28
N PRO A 22 -4.27 12.25 -3.03
CA PRO A 22 -4.47 13.40 -3.95
C PRO A 22 -5.48 13.13 -5.07
N TYR A 23 -5.76 11.86 -5.35
CA TYR A 23 -6.66 11.42 -6.41
C TYR A 23 -7.95 10.80 -5.88
N ALA A 24 -8.26 11.02 -4.61
CA ALA A 24 -9.42 10.43 -3.96
C ALA A 24 -10.74 10.85 -4.63
N ASP A 25 -11.60 9.87 -4.86
CA ASP A 25 -13.01 10.12 -5.18
C ASP A 25 -13.71 10.62 -3.92
N LYS A 26 -13.95 11.94 -3.87
CA LYS A 26 -14.53 12.61 -2.70
C LYS A 26 -15.89 12.04 -2.35
N ALA A 27 -16.73 11.73 -3.34
CA ALA A 27 -18.07 11.18 -3.08
C ALA A 27 -18.00 9.81 -2.38
N LYS A 28 -17.04 8.96 -2.78
CA LYS A 28 -16.83 7.67 -2.11
C LYS A 28 -16.24 7.83 -0.71
N ALA A 29 -15.36 8.81 -0.50
CA ALA A 29 -14.82 9.11 0.82
C ALA A 29 -15.94 9.59 1.76
N ASP A 30 -16.74 10.56 1.33
CA ASP A 30 -17.86 11.12 2.08
C ASP A 30 -18.92 10.04 2.44
N ALA A 31 -19.24 9.14 1.51
CA ALA A 31 -20.18 8.03 1.74
C ALA A 31 -19.73 7.05 2.84
N LEU A 32 -18.42 6.93 3.06
CA LEU A 32 -17.84 6.12 4.11
C LEU A 32 -17.53 6.91 5.40
N GLY A 33 -17.74 8.23 5.38
CA GLY A 33 -17.38 9.11 6.49
C GLY A 33 -15.87 9.29 6.66
N ILE A 34 -15.11 9.18 5.56
CA ILE A 34 -13.66 9.40 5.55
C ILE A 34 -13.39 10.88 5.37
N GLN A 35 -12.67 11.48 6.30
CA GLN A 35 -12.18 12.86 6.15
C GLN A 35 -10.87 12.86 5.36
N LEU A 36 -10.84 13.57 4.23
CA LEU A 36 -9.62 13.78 3.47
C LEU A 36 -8.79 14.88 4.11
N VAL A 37 -7.50 14.60 4.34
CA VAL A 37 -6.56 15.51 5.00
C VAL A 37 -5.22 15.52 4.24
N ASP A 38 -4.31 16.45 4.57
CA ASP A 38 -2.94 16.40 4.08
C ASP A 38 -2.12 15.31 4.80
N LEU A 39 -0.96 14.96 4.21
CA LEU A 39 -0.11 13.88 4.72
C LEU A 39 0.36 14.14 6.16
N MET A 40 0.76 15.38 6.48
CA MET A 40 1.25 15.69 7.82
C MET A 40 0.16 15.62 8.87
N THR A 41 -1.04 16.07 8.56
CA THR A 41 -2.23 15.90 9.42
C THR A 41 -2.54 14.42 9.63
N LEU A 42 -2.51 13.61 8.56
CA LEU A 42 -2.69 12.16 8.69
C LEU A 42 -1.66 11.54 9.63
N MET A 43 -0.38 11.82 9.43
CA MET A 43 0.70 11.24 10.24
C MET A 43 0.63 11.66 11.71
N SER A 44 0.32 12.94 11.99
CA SER A 44 0.30 13.46 13.35
C SER A 44 -0.96 13.14 14.15
N SER A 45 -2.05 12.82 13.47
CA SER A 45 -3.36 12.63 14.12
C SER A 45 -3.77 11.17 14.27
N SER A 46 -3.12 10.25 13.53
CA SER A 46 -3.50 8.85 13.51
C SER A 46 -2.88 8.03 14.63
N ASP A 47 -3.64 7.06 15.14
CA ASP A 47 -3.14 6.01 16.02
C ASP A 47 -2.64 4.80 15.20
N TYR A 48 -3.24 4.59 14.01
CA TYR A 48 -2.84 3.58 13.04
C TYR A 48 -2.73 4.22 11.65
N VAL A 49 -1.60 4.06 11.00
CA VAL A 49 -1.35 4.51 9.62
C VAL A 49 -1.16 3.30 8.74
N SER A 50 -2.06 3.06 7.78
CA SER A 50 -1.94 1.98 6.80
C SER A 50 -1.54 2.54 5.44
N ILE A 51 -0.40 2.09 4.92
CA ILE A 51 0.12 2.48 3.62
C ILE A 51 -0.48 1.57 2.55
N LEU A 52 -1.22 2.16 1.61
CA LEU A 52 -1.89 1.47 0.51
C LEU A 52 -1.65 2.17 -0.84
N ALA A 53 -0.70 3.09 -0.87
CA ALA A 53 -0.32 3.84 -2.07
C ALA A 53 0.44 2.95 -3.08
N ARG A 54 0.44 3.39 -4.34
CA ARG A 54 1.31 2.82 -5.37
C ARG A 54 2.70 3.45 -5.30
N VAL A 55 3.70 2.72 -5.79
CA VAL A 55 5.02 3.29 -6.03
C VAL A 55 5.00 4.05 -7.35
N THR A 56 5.28 5.33 -7.26
CA THR A 56 5.52 6.25 -8.38
C THR A 56 6.73 7.11 -8.06
N PRO A 57 7.31 7.86 -8.99
CA PRO A 57 8.39 8.78 -8.68
C PRO A 57 8.06 9.75 -7.53
N GLU A 58 6.80 10.16 -7.39
CA GLU A 58 6.33 11.09 -6.37
C GLU A 58 6.11 10.43 -5.00
N THR A 59 5.92 9.11 -4.97
CA THR A 59 5.62 8.38 -3.72
C THR A 59 6.79 7.60 -3.16
N VAL A 60 7.88 7.44 -3.92
CA VAL A 60 9.12 6.84 -3.40
C VAL A 60 9.65 7.68 -2.23
N GLY A 61 9.81 7.04 -1.06
CA GLY A 61 10.28 7.70 0.16
C GLY A 61 9.35 8.78 0.70
N MET A 62 8.07 8.80 0.30
CA MET A 62 7.10 9.82 0.73
C MET A 62 6.91 9.85 2.24
N ILE A 63 7.19 8.76 2.92
CA ILE A 63 7.21 8.69 4.39
C ILE A 63 8.66 8.63 4.84
N GLY A 64 9.22 9.79 5.10
CA GLY A 64 10.59 9.96 5.55
C GLY A 64 10.69 10.34 7.03
N THR A 65 11.84 10.85 7.42
CA THR A 65 12.13 11.25 8.80
C THR A 65 11.12 12.25 9.36
N LYS A 66 10.67 13.21 8.55
CA LYS A 66 9.73 14.25 8.97
C LYS A 66 8.36 13.65 9.30
N GLU A 67 7.83 12.82 8.41
CA GLU A 67 6.53 12.18 8.52
C GLU A 67 6.52 11.19 9.71
N LEU A 68 7.57 10.37 9.84
CA LEU A 68 7.72 9.42 10.94
C LEU A 68 7.83 10.13 12.30
N ASN A 69 8.58 11.24 12.37
CA ASN A 69 8.69 12.02 13.60
C ASN A 69 7.39 12.74 13.98
N ALA A 70 6.49 12.99 13.05
CA ALA A 70 5.18 13.58 13.33
C ALA A 70 4.21 12.58 13.98
N MET A 71 4.42 11.27 13.83
CA MET A 71 3.55 10.25 14.41
C MET A 71 3.45 10.38 15.93
N LYS A 72 2.30 10.05 16.48
CA LYS A 72 2.07 9.98 17.91
C LYS A 72 2.97 8.93 18.58
N GLN A 73 3.22 9.12 19.87
CA GLN A 73 3.83 8.07 20.69
C GLN A 73 2.96 6.80 20.65
N ASP A 74 3.59 5.65 20.46
CA ASP A 74 2.95 4.33 20.35
C ASP A 74 1.95 4.16 19.19
N ALA A 75 1.88 5.10 18.25
CA ALA A 75 1.15 4.89 17.00
C ALA A 75 1.76 3.74 16.20
N CYS A 76 0.96 3.10 15.36
CA CYS A 76 1.38 1.95 14.57
C CYS A 76 1.40 2.27 13.07
N LEU A 77 2.58 2.11 12.44
CA LEU A 77 2.73 2.18 10.98
C LEU A 77 2.59 0.77 10.37
N ILE A 78 1.67 0.62 9.42
CA ILE A 78 1.39 -0.66 8.76
C ILE A 78 1.71 -0.51 7.27
N ASN A 79 2.69 -1.27 6.78
CA ASN A 79 3.04 -1.26 5.36
C ASN A 79 2.81 -2.65 4.74
N THR A 80 1.72 -2.77 4.01
CA THR A 80 1.37 -3.92 3.17
C THR A 80 1.38 -3.57 1.68
N ALA A 81 1.92 -2.40 1.33
CA ALA A 81 2.01 -1.93 -0.05
C ALA A 81 3.37 -2.27 -0.67
N ARG A 82 4.36 -1.41 -0.46
CA ARG A 82 5.75 -1.61 -0.95
C ARG A 82 6.73 -0.92 0.00
N ALA A 83 7.92 -1.52 0.17
CA ALA A 83 8.98 -0.96 1.02
C ALA A 83 9.41 0.44 0.55
N ALA A 84 9.58 0.64 -0.75
CA ALA A 84 10.03 1.88 -1.36
C ALA A 84 9.19 3.14 -1.03
N LEU A 85 8.01 3.01 -0.42
CA LEU A 85 7.16 4.14 0.01
C LEU A 85 7.66 4.79 1.31
N VAL A 86 8.53 4.10 2.06
CA VAL A 86 9.05 4.55 3.35
C VAL A 86 10.57 4.60 3.26
N ASP A 87 11.19 5.64 3.81
CA ASP A 87 12.64 5.66 4.01
C ASP A 87 13.02 4.62 5.06
N THR A 88 13.66 3.54 4.62
CA THR A 88 14.02 2.38 5.44
C THR A 88 14.95 2.76 6.59
N ASN A 89 15.90 3.69 6.37
CA ASN A 89 16.83 4.12 7.41
C ASN A 89 16.14 4.97 8.47
N ALA A 90 15.30 5.90 8.04
CA ALA A 90 14.50 6.73 8.95
C ALA A 90 13.54 5.85 9.80
N LEU A 91 12.92 4.86 9.17
CA LEU A 91 12.04 3.93 9.84
C LEU A 91 12.78 3.09 10.89
N LEU A 92 13.93 2.52 10.54
CA LEU A 92 14.76 1.77 11.48
C LEU A 92 15.19 2.63 12.67
N ALA A 93 15.57 3.89 12.41
CA ALA A 93 16.01 4.82 13.46
C ALA A 93 14.89 5.11 14.47
N ILE A 94 13.67 5.40 14.00
CA ILE A 94 12.54 5.72 14.90
C ILE A 94 12.03 4.50 15.67
N LEU A 95 12.10 3.31 15.07
CA LEU A 95 11.76 2.06 15.74
C LEU A 95 12.75 1.71 16.85
N LYS A 96 14.07 1.92 16.62
CA LYS A 96 15.08 1.78 17.65
C LYS A 96 14.91 2.73 18.84
N GLN A 97 14.34 3.93 18.60
CA GLN A 97 13.97 4.86 19.67
C GLN A 97 12.73 4.42 20.47
N GLY A 98 11.99 3.42 19.99
CA GLY A 98 10.77 2.96 20.63
C GLY A 98 9.62 3.96 20.59
N LYS A 99 9.65 4.93 19.67
CA LYS A 99 8.60 5.94 19.56
C LYS A 99 7.30 5.38 18.99
N ILE A 100 7.40 4.56 17.94
CA ILE A 100 6.25 3.98 17.25
C ILE A 100 6.30 2.45 17.27
N ARG A 101 5.21 1.83 16.89
CA ARG A 101 5.11 0.41 16.53
C ARG A 101 5.00 0.26 15.02
N ALA A 102 5.29 -0.92 14.50
CA ALA A 102 5.14 -1.15 13.08
C ALA A 102 4.78 -2.59 12.73
N ALA A 103 4.12 -2.76 11.58
CA ALA A 103 3.85 -4.04 10.96
C ALA A 103 4.24 -3.98 9.48
N PHE A 104 5.13 -4.87 9.05
CA PHE A 104 5.63 -4.89 7.67
C PHE A 104 5.37 -6.24 7.02
N GLU A 105 4.92 -6.17 5.79
CA GLU A 105 4.78 -7.30 4.90
C GLU A 105 5.83 -7.28 3.76
N VAL A 106 6.40 -6.10 3.48
CA VAL A 106 7.18 -5.81 2.28
C VAL A 106 8.57 -5.29 2.63
N TRP A 107 9.59 -5.70 1.86
CA TRP A 107 11.00 -5.47 2.13
C TRP A 107 11.72 -4.91 0.90
N ASP A 108 12.82 -4.18 1.12
CA ASP A 108 13.68 -3.70 0.03
C ASP A 108 14.38 -4.86 -0.70
N GLN A 109 14.69 -5.92 0.05
CA GLN A 109 15.19 -7.18 -0.48
C GLN A 109 14.29 -8.33 -0.02
N GLU A 110 13.77 -9.10 -0.95
CA GLU A 110 12.91 -10.25 -0.71
C GLU A 110 13.53 -11.52 -1.34
N PRO A 111 13.63 -12.63 -0.58
CA PRO A 111 13.26 -12.78 0.83
C PRO A 111 14.15 -11.94 1.75
N ILE A 112 13.63 -11.60 2.95
CA ILE A 112 14.38 -10.86 3.97
C ILE A 112 15.65 -11.65 4.33
N SER A 113 16.79 -10.96 4.36
CA SER A 113 18.08 -11.55 4.75
C SER A 113 18.14 -11.77 6.27
N GLY A 114 18.85 -12.83 6.70
CA GLY A 114 19.00 -13.16 8.11
C GLY A 114 19.83 -12.16 8.93
N ASP A 115 20.54 -11.25 8.27
CA ASP A 115 21.30 -10.13 8.86
C ASP A 115 20.55 -8.79 8.78
N ASN A 116 19.29 -8.82 8.40
CA ASN A 116 18.48 -7.62 8.29
C ASN A 116 18.27 -6.98 9.66
N PRO A 117 18.63 -5.69 9.84
CA PRO A 117 18.64 -5.03 11.15
C PRO A 117 17.24 -4.85 11.78
N PHE A 118 16.16 -5.08 11.05
CA PHE A 118 14.80 -5.11 11.60
C PHE A 118 14.56 -6.36 12.44
N LEU A 119 15.33 -7.45 12.24
CA LEU A 119 15.20 -8.67 13.02
C LEU A 119 15.71 -8.51 14.47
N ASP A 120 16.53 -7.51 14.73
CA ASP A 120 17.05 -7.18 16.06
C ASP A 120 16.13 -6.26 16.88
N LEU A 121 15.01 -5.81 16.28
CA LEU A 121 14.07 -4.94 16.97
C LEU A 121 13.22 -5.72 18.00
N ASP A 122 12.67 -4.98 18.98
CA ASP A 122 11.78 -5.54 19.99
C ASP A 122 10.53 -6.18 19.33
N PRO A 123 10.34 -7.50 19.45
CA PRO A 123 9.20 -8.19 18.82
C PRO A 123 7.84 -7.79 19.40
N LEU A 124 7.78 -7.09 20.53
CA LEU A 124 6.55 -6.52 21.06
C LEU A 124 6.17 -5.20 20.37
N ARG A 125 7.10 -4.60 19.62
CA ARG A 125 6.90 -3.35 18.90
C ARG A 125 6.82 -3.51 17.40
N VAL A 126 7.37 -4.60 16.84
CA VAL A 126 7.37 -4.83 15.40
C VAL A 126 6.82 -6.19 15.04
N LEU A 127 5.95 -6.22 14.06
CA LEU A 127 5.46 -7.44 13.41
C LEU A 127 6.07 -7.51 12.00
N LEU A 128 6.91 -8.51 11.79
CA LEU A 128 7.61 -8.74 10.53
C LEU A 128 7.01 -9.96 9.83
N LEU A 129 6.51 -9.80 8.62
CA LEU A 129 5.86 -10.83 7.82
C LEU A 129 6.62 -11.04 6.50
N PRO A 130 6.61 -12.25 5.93
CA PRO A 130 7.47 -12.60 4.78
C PRO A 130 6.81 -12.37 3.43
N HIS A 131 5.94 -11.37 3.26
CA HIS A 131 5.19 -11.04 2.05
C HIS A 131 4.25 -12.18 1.59
N PHE A 132 3.53 -12.76 2.54
CA PHE A 132 2.67 -13.93 2.30
C PHE A 132 1.17 -13.65 2.46
N ALA A 133 0.77 -12.47 2.92
CA ALA A 133 -0.65 -12.16 3.17
C ALA A 133 -1.54 -12.31 1.93
N GLY A 134 -0.93 -12.15 0.74
CA GLY A 134 -1.62 -12.38 -0.52
C GLY A 134 -1.54 -13.82 -1.07
N CYS A 135 -0.88 -14.75 -0.41
CA CYS A 135 -0.65 -16.10 -0.91
C CYS A 135 -1.71 -17.06 -0.40
N SER A 136 -2.82 -17.21 -1.12
CA SER A 136 -3.79 -18.27 -0.91
C SER A 136 -4.05 -19.05 -2.22
N VAL A 137 -4.48 -20.30 -2.09
CA VAL A 137 -4.83 -21.14 -3.25
C VAL A 137 -5.95 -20.49 -4.06
N GLU A 138 -6.95 -19.94 -3.37
CA GLU A 138 -8.10 -19.27 -3.97
C GLU A 138 -7.66 -18.03 -4.77
N ARG A 139 -6.74 -17.24 -4.21
CA ARG A 139 -6.23 -16.04 -4.91
C ARG A 139 -5.46 -16.42 -6.17
N ILE A 140 -4.57 -17.40 -6.10
CA ILE A 140 -3.76 -17.84 -7.25
C ILE A 140 -4.71 -18.33 -8.36
N THR A 141 -5.67 -19.17 -8.02
CA THR A 141 -6.66 -19.71 -8.98
C THR A 141 -7.52 -18.57 -9.56
N PHE A 142 -8.01 -17.66 -8.71
CA PHE A 142 -8.82 -16.53 -9.16
C PHE A 142 -8.05 -15.60 -10.10
N HIS A 143 -6.82 -15.23 -9.76
CA HIS A 143 -6.01 -14.33 -10.58
C HIS A 143 -5.65 -14.93 -11.93
N SER A 144 -5.27 -16.22 -11.96
CA SER A 144 -4.95 -16.91 -13.20
C SER A 144 -6.17 -17.01 -14.12
N LYS A 145 -7.32 -17.37 -13.54
CA LYS A 145 -8.58 -17.43 -14.31
C LYS A 145 -8.99 -16.03 -14.81
N ALA A 146 -8.96 -15.02 -13.97
CA ALA A 146 -9.33 -13.66 -14.34
C ALA A 146 -8.42 -13.10 -15.45
N ALA A 147 -7.12 -13.39 -15.38
CA ALA A 147 -6.19 -13.01 -16.44
C ALA A 147 -6.51 -13.68 -17.77
N ALA A 148 -6.78 -14.98 -17.75
CA ALA A 148 -7.17 -15.74 -18.95
C ALA A 148 -8.50 -15.23 -19.53
N ASP A 149 -9.51 -15.04 -18.68
CA ASP A 149 -10.81 -14.51 -19.10
C ASP A 149 -10.68 -13.10 -19.71
N ASN A 150 -9.84 -12.23 -19.15
CA ASN A 150 -9.59 -10.90 -19.70
C ASN A 150 -8.91 -10.96 -21.09
N ILE A 151 -7.93 -11.85 -21.29
CA ILE A 151 -7.29 -12.06 -22.59
C ILE A 151 -8.32 -12.56 -23.62
N ILE A 152 -9.12 -13.56 -23.26
CA ILE A 152 -10.16 -14.11 -24.13
C ILE A 152 -11.19 -13.04 -24.50
N ASN A 153 -11.64 -12.26 -23.54
CA ASN A 153 -12.59 -11.17 -23.79
C ASN A 153 -11.98 -10.10 -24.72
N PHE A 154 -10.75 -9.72 -24.51
CA PHE A 154 -10.04 -8.77 -25.38
C PHE A 154 -9.96 -9.29 -26.83
N LEU A 155 -9.56 -10.55 -27.03
CA LEU A 155 -9.48 -11.17 -28.36
C LEU A 155 -10.84 -11.26 -29.05
N ASN A 156 -11.91 -11.38 -28.29
CA ASN A 156 -13.30 -11.43 -28.80
C ASN A 156 -13.93 -10.03 -28.93
N GLY A 157 -13.21 -8.96 -28.66
CA GLY A 157 -13.74 -7.60 -28.71
C GLY A 157 -14.77 -7.26 -27.60
N ILE A 158 -14.80 -8.06 -26.53
CA ILE A 158 -15.71 -7.86 -25.40
C ILE A 158 -15.02 -6.95 -24.35
N ASP A 159 -15.61 -5.78 -24.13
CA ASP A 159 -15.18 -4.90 -23.05
C ASP A 159 -16.00 -5.23 -21.79
N ASN A 160 -15.35 -5.84 -20.81
CA ASN A 160 -15.94 -6.18 -19.51
C ASN A 160 -15.61 -5.15 -18.41
N GLY A 161 -15.09 -3.96 -18.79
CA GLY A 161 -14.69 -2.90 -17.88
C GLY A 161 -13.42 -3.21 -17.06
N HIS A 162 -12.78 -4.36 -17.32
CA HIS A 162 -11.52 -4.80 -16.71
C HIS A 162 -10.37 -4.83 -17.71
N ILE A 163 -10.67 -4.52 -18.98
CA ILE A 163 -9.69 -4.44 -20.03
C ILE A 163 -9.01 -3.07 -19.97
N PHE A 164 -7.75 -3.09 -20.22
CA PHE A 164 -6.81 -1.99 -20.35
C PHE A 164 -7.38 -0.73 -21.00
N ASP A 165 -6.90 0.38 -20.52
CA ASP A 165 -6.88 1.61 -21.33
C ASP A 165 -6.16 1.29 -22.65
N LYS A 166 -6.89 1.35 -23.75
CA LYS A 166 -6.38 1.11 -25.10
C LYS A 166 -5.20 2.02 -25.42
N ASN A 167 -5.13 3.19 -24.78
CA ASN A 167 -4.06 4.17 -24.96
C ASN A 167 -2.74 3.74 -24.32
N VAL A 168 -2.69 2.69 -23.50
CA VAL A 168 -1.43 2.16 -22.94
C VAL A 168 -0.51 1.64 -24.04
N PHE A 169 -1.06 1.14 -25.14
CA PHE A 169 -0.28 0.66 -26.27
C PHE A 169 0.33 1.78 -27.12
N ASP A 170 -0.20 3.01 -27.02
CA ASP A 170 0.28 4.18 -27.74
C ASP A 170 1.34 4.97 -26.95
N VAL A 171 1.74 4.49 -25.76
CA VAL A 171 2.75 5.16 -24.93
C VAL A 171 4.13 4.62 -25.26
N PRO A 172 5.11 5.48 -25.66
CA PRO A 172 6.47 5.05 -26.03
C PRO A 172 7.19 4.18 -24.98
N ALA A 173 6.84 4.34 -23.69
CA ALA A 173 7.39 3.53 -22.60
C ALA A 173 6.96 2.05 -22.66
N PHE A 174 5.86 1.73 -23.30
CA PHE A 174 5.41 0.35 -23.46
C PHE A 174 6.27 -0.41 -24.48
N GLU A 175 6.69 0.26 -25.56
CA GLU A 175 7.54 -0.33 -26.60
C GLU A 175 8.94 -0.66 -26.07
N THR A 176 9.42 0.07 -25.05
CA THR A 176 10.78 -0.06 -24.54
C THR A 176 10.94 -1.05 -23.39
N HIS A 177 9.87 -1.43 -22.67
CA HIS A 177 10.01 -2.20 -21.42
C HIS A 177 9.21 -3.52 -21.38
N GLY A 178 8.43 -3.84 -22.40
CA GLY A 178 7.72 -5.13 -22.51
C GLY A 178 6.83 -5.49 -21.32
N GLY A 179 6.46 -4.52 -20.50
CA GLY A 179 5.73 -4.72 -19.25
C GLY A 179 4.25 -4.39 -19.38
N ILE A 180 3.42 -5.28 -18.89
CA ILE A 180 1.98 -5.08 -18.80
C ILE A 180 1.68 -4.25 -17.55
N LEU A 181 1.22 -2.99 -17.74
CA LEU A 181 0.76 -2.13 -16.65
C LEU A 181 -0.75 -2.36 -16.41
N TRP A 182 -1.11 -2.75 -15.20
CA TRP A 182 -2.51 -2.85 -14.78
C TRP A 182 -2.94 -1.50 -14.20
N ASN A 183 -3.90 -0.83 -14.84
CA ASN A 183 -4.65 0.25 -14.21
C ASN A 183 -5.78 -0.35 -13.36
N SER A 184 -5.72 -0.13 -12.07
CA SER A 184 -6.76 -0.47 -11.10
C SER A 184 -7.60 0.74 -10.78
#